data_8d43b2f2970c0c5f4f481690f2af54af
#
_entry.id   8d43b2f2970c0c5f4f481690f2af54af
#
_cell.length_a   1.000
_cell.length_b   1.000
_cell.length_c   1.000
_cell.angle_alpha   90.00
_cell.angle_beta   90.00
_cell.angle_gamma   90.00
#
_symmetry.space_group_name_H-M   'P 1'
#
loop_
_entity.id
_entity.type
_entity.pdbx_description
1 polymer ?
#
loop_
_entity_poly.entity_id
_entity_poly.type
_entity_poly.pdbx_seq_one_letter_code
_entity_poly.pdbx_strand_id
1 'polypeptide(L)'
;MPDFFIIAGEASGDLHASSLVTAISEICPDSKFSGIGGKEMRASGVSTIFDINDVNFIGFTSVVKNFSAIRKIMGLTVDAIRKSDPSVVIFVDFPGFNLRIAEKIRKFYKGKIVYYIAPQVWAWHKSRVKNMKKMIDMLLVVFPFEVAFFKGEGMESVYVGHPLITRINSFLSRHKRISSEKIRISLLPGSRKGEVESILPEMIKAAKLLDSKYDCEIRILCTPHLDEDFYRRFEGIDKFQLIHKPDDADANYLSILNSELVITKSGTSTLECALIGTPFLVVYKTGPVNYFIGKNLVEVKYISIVNILLDKPAVKEYLQQDMTAENILAEASGIIEDKNYSQKMQEEFKLLREILGSTNASETAALKICALAGCKL
;
A
#
# COMPACT_ATOMS: atom_id res chain seq x y z
N MET A 1 -32.85 4.71 -3.44
CA MET A 1 -31.53 4.41 -4.00
C MET A 1 -30.59 4.11 -2.85
N PRO A 2 -29.56 3.27 -3.01
CA PRO A 2 -28.70 2.93 -1.90
C PRO A 2 -27.81 4.11 -1.52
N ASP A 3 -27.68 4.35 -0.22
CA ASP A 3 -26.74 5.29 0.36
C ASP A 3 -25.54 4.52 0.89
N PHE A 4 -24.33 5.02 0.66
CA PHE A 4 -23.07 4.39 1.02
C PHE A 4 -22.33 5.22 2.08
N PHE A 5 -21.81 4.56 3.09
CA PHE A 5 -20.91 5.16 4.07
C PHE A 5 -19.52 4.53 3.96
N ILE A 6 -18.52 5.30 3.52
CA ILE A 6 -17.19 4.79 3.17
C ILE A 6 -16.15 5.30 4.15
N ILE A 7 -15.28 4.41 4.65
CA ILE A 7 -14.22 4.76 5.60
C ILE A 7 -12.86 4.35 5.04
N ALA A 8 -12.05 5.35 4.72
CA ALA A 8 -10.64 5.24 4.39
C ALA A 8 -9.82 6.07 5.39
N GLY A 9 -8.78 5.50 5.98
CA GLY A 9 -8.01 6.14 7.06
C GLY A 9 -6.61 6.58 6.67
N GLU A 10 -6.15 6.29 5.46
CA GLU A 10 -4.81 6.62 4.94
C GLU A 10 -4.91 7.11 3.49
N ALA A 11 -3.88 7.82 3.00
CA ALA A 11 -3.88 8.40 1.65
C ALA A 11 -4.04 7.35 0.53
N SER A 12 -3.47 6.16 0.69
CA SER A 12 -3.66 5.05 -0.26
C SER A 12 -5.12 4.56 -0.24
N GLY A 13 -5.71 4.44 0.93
CA GLY A 13 -7.12 4.08 1.10
C GLY A 13 -8.06 5.12 0.49
N ASP A 14 -7.77 6.42 0.66
CA ASP A 14 -8.52 7.53 0.07
C ASP A 14 -8.55 7.43 -1.46
N LEU A 15 -7.38 7.18 -2.07
CA LEU A 15 -7.26 6.98 -3.52
C LEU A 15 -8.04 5.75 -4.02
N HIS A 16 -7.96 4.63 -3.31
CA HIS A 16 -8.70 3.42 -3.69
C HIS A 16 -10.21 3.58 -3.50
N ALA A 17 -10.62 4.25 -2.42
CA ALA A 17 -12.01 4.56 -2.16
C ALA A 17 -12.58 5.52 -3.20
N SER A 18 -11.85 6.55 -3.63
CA SER A 18 -12.31 7.48 -4.67
C SER A 18 -12.56 6.78 -6.00
N SER A 19 -11.65 5.88 -6.41
CA SER A 19 -11.84 5.07 -7.63
C SER A 19 -13.05 4.13 -7.52
N LEU A 20 -13.28 3.56 -6.33
CA LEU A 20 -14.47 2.73 -6.06
C LEU A 20 -15.75 3.56 -6.13
N VAL A 21 -15.77 4.75 -5.53
CA VAL A 21 -16.93 5.68 -5.58
C VAL A 21 -17.27 6.05 -7.02
N THR A 22 -16.27 6.40 -7.82
CA THR A 22 -16.47 6.69 -9.24
C THR A 22 -17.14 5.51 -9.96
N ALA A 23 -16.61 4.29 -9.78
CA ALA A 23 -17.17 3.10 -10.40
C ALA A 23 -18.59 2.75 -9.88
N ILE A 24 -18.89 2.99 -8.60
CA ILE A 24 -20.26 2.82 -8.07
C ILE A 24 -21.20 3.87 -8.69
N SER A 25 -20.73 5.12 -8.82
CA SER A 25 -21.55 6.21 -9.39
C SER A 25 -21.91 5.98 -10.85
N GLU A 26 -21.05 5.30 -11.62
CA GLU A 26 -21.36 4.88 -13.00
C GLU A 26 -22.48 3.83 -13.06
N ILE A 27 -22.55 2.92 -12.07
CA ILE A 27 -23.58 1.88 -12.00
C ILE A 27 -24.88 2.41 -11.36
N CYS A 28 -24.75 3.23 -10.32
CA CYS A 28 -25.85 3.77 -9.53
C CYS A 28 -25.72 5.30 -9.41
N PRO A 29 -26.06 6.08 -10.46
CA PRO A 29 -25.78 7.52 -10.53
C PRO A 29 -26.41 8.38 -9.42
N ASP A 30 -27.56 7.94 -8.88
CA ASP A 30 -28.28 8.68 -7.84
C ASP A 30 -27.89 8.28 -6.40
N SER A 31 -26.83 7.49 -6.25
CA SER A 31 -26.31 7.09 -4.94
C SER A 31 -25.67 8.26 -4.20
N LYS A 32 -25.84 8.29 -2.89
CA LYS A 32 -25.20 9.27 -2.02
C LYS A 32 -24.05 8.62 -1.26
N PHE A 33 -22.96 9.36 -1.14
CA PHE A 33 -21.75 8.92 -0.47
C PHE A 33 -21.40 9.84 0.69
N SER A 34 -21.18 9.25 1.84
CA SER A 34 -20.67 9.95 3.03
C SER A 34 -19.61 9.12 3.73
N GLY A 35 -18.81 9.70 4.60
CA GLY A 35 -17.84 8.90 5.35
C GLY A 35 -16.60 9.64 5.83
N ILE A 36 -15.49 8.91 5.95
CA ILE A 36 -14.17 9.42 6.32
C ILE A 36 -13.23 9.23 5.14
N GLY A 37 -12.57 10.29 4.69
CA GLY A 37 -11.68 10.26 3.56
C GLY A 37 -10.92 11.57 3.39
N GLY A 38 -10.08 11.64 2.38
CA GLY A 38 -9.27 12.81 2.06
C GLY A 38 -9.77 13.57 0.83
N LYS A 39 -8.82 14.23 0.17
CA LYS A 39 -9.11 15.07 -1.01
C LYS A 39 -9.65 14.26 -2.20
N GLU A 40 -9.18 13.01 -2.39
CA GLU A 40 -9.56 12.19 -3.54
C GLU A 40 -11.02 11.73 -3.42
N MET A 41 -11.44 11.26 -2.24
CA MET A 41 -12.84 10.92 -2.00
C MET A 41 -13.76 12.14 -2.11
N ARG A 42 -13.36 13.30 -1.61
CA ARG A 42 -14.15 14.54 -1.79
C ARG A 42 -14.29 14.93 -3.26
N ALA A 43 -13.21 14.81 -4.03
CA ALA A 43 -13.23 15.07 -5.46
C ALA A 43 -14.15 14.11 -6.23
N SER A 44 -14.33 12.87 -5.74
CA SER A 44 -15.28 11.89 -6.31
C SER A 44 -16.72 12.02 -5.78
N GLY A 45 -17.04 13.08 -5.00
CA GLY A 45 -18.39 13.37 -4.55
C GLY A 45 -18.78 12.83 -3.17
N VAL A 46 -17.82 12.38 -2.36
CA VAL A 46 -18.09 11.91 -0.99
C VAL A 46 -18.20 13.09 -0.03
N SER A 47 -19.29 13.17 0.73
CA SER A 47 -19.44 14.10 1.86
C SER A 47 -18.68 13.57 3.08
N THR A 48 -17.48 14.09 3.32
CA THR A 48 -16.64 13.62 4.43
C THR A 48 -17.02 14.29 5.76
N ILE A 49 -17.16 13.49 6.81
CA ILE A 49 -17.41 13.96 8.19
C ILE A 49 -16.09 14.25 8.94
N PHE A 50 -15.01 13.59 8.54
CA PHE A 50 -13.64 13.81 9.01
C PHE A 50 -12.66 13.65 7.87
N ASP A 51 -11.57 14.41 7.91
CA ASP A 51 -10.43 14.23 7.00
C ASP A 51 -9.51 13.10 7.49
N ILE A 52 -8.82 12.45 6.55
CA ILE A 52 -7.83 11.41 6.89
C ILE A 52 -6.72 11.95 7.80
N ASN A 53 -6.37 13.25 7.67
CA ASN A 53 -5.36 13.89 8.51
C ASN A 53 -5.80 13.94 9.99
N ASP A 54 -7.11 14.03 10.26
CA ASP A 54 -7.67 13.98 11.61
C ASP A 54 -7.56 12.57 12.22
N VAL A 55 -7.44 11.53 11.37
CA VAL A 55 -7.43 10.11 11.76
C VAL A 55 -6.01 9.53 11.72
N ASN A 56 -5.09 10.11 10.95
CA ASN A 56 -3.70 9.66 10.77
C ASN A 56 -2.82 9.68 12.04
N PHE A 57 -3.31 10.23 13.16
CA PHE A 57 -2.64 10.13 14.46
C PHE A 57 -2.57 8.69 15.01
N ILE A 58 -3.07 7.70 14.26
CA ILE A 58 -3.14 6.28 14.65
C ILE A 58 -1.84 5.51 14.27
N GLY A 59 -0.71 6.19 14.07
CA GLY A 59 0.61 5.55 13.94
C GLY A 59 1.05 4.92 15.27
N PHE A 60 1.74 3.77 15.22
CA PHE A 60 2.08 2.91 16.37
C PHE A 60 2.74 3.61 17.57
N THR A 61 3.43 4.73 17.37
CA THR A 61 4.11 5.48 18.45
C THR A 61 3.28 6.60 19.07
N SER A 62 2.18 7.01 18.44
CA SER A 62 1.33 8.11 18.93
C SER A 62 -0.03 7.66 19.50
N VAL A 63 -0.36 6.37 19.39
CA VAL A 63 -1.63 5.80 19.87
C VAL A 63 -1.86 6.09 21.36
N VAL A 64 -0.81 5.99 22.19
CA VAL A 64 -0.94 6.23 23.64
C VAL A 64 -1.24 7.70 23.96
N LYS A 65 -0.63 8.64 23.21
CA LYS A 65 -0.84 10.09 23.40
C LYS A 65 -2.18 10.59 22.86
N ASN A 66 -2.75 9.93 21.84
CA ASN A 66 -3.95 10.40 21.13
C ASN A 66 -5.17 9.47 21.33
N PHE A 67 -5.14 8.58 22.33
CA PHE A 67 -6.20 7.59 22.56
C PHE A 67 -7.58 8.21 22.74
N SER A 68 -7.67 9.36 23.42
CA SER A 68 -8.94 10.07 23.65
C SER A 68 -9.51 10.63 22.34
N ALA A 69 -8.67 11.20 21.47
CA ALA A 69 -9.10 11.75 20.18
C ALA A 69 -9.61 10.63 19.26
N ILE A 70 -8.85 9.51 19.18
CA ILE A 70 -9.26 8.33 18.40
C ILE A 70 -10.62 7.80 18.90
N ARG A 71 -10.79 7.69 20.21
CA ARG A 71 -12.06 7.21 20.81
C ARG A 71 -13.22 8.15 20.50
N LYS A 72 -12.98 9.47 20.51
CA LYS A 72 -13.96 10.48 20.13
C LYS A 72 -14.38 10.36 18.67
N ILE A 73 -13.42 10.29 17.75
CA ILE A 73 -13.68 10.12 16.31
C ILE A 73 -14.45 8.81 16.06
N MET A 74 -14.04 7.71 16.71
CA MET A 74 -14.77 6.44 16.63
C MET A 74 -16.23 6.57 17.11
N GLY A 75 -16.48 7.28 18.21
CA GLY A 75 -17.82 7.54 18.72
C GLY A 75 -18.66 8.32 17.71
N LEU A 76 -18.15 9.44 17.24
CA LEU A 76 -18.83 10.28 16.24
C LEU A 76 -19.09 9.54 14.92
N THR A 77 -18.16 8.68 14.49
CA THR A 77 -18.35 7.84 13.29
C THR A 77 -19.50 6.85 13.47
N VAL A 78 -19.54 6.17 14.62
CA VAL A 78 -20.63 5.24 14.96
C VAL A 78 -21.99 5.96 15.02
N ASP A 79 -22.03 7.16 15.61
CA ASP A 79 -23.24 7.97 15.69
C ASP A 79 -23.68 8.50 14.32
N ALA A 80 -22.73 8.87 13.45
CA ALA A 80 -23.02 9.25 12.06
C ALA A 80 -23.65 8.10 11.27
N ILE A 81 -23.10 6.89 11.36
CA ILE A 81 -23.64 5.68 10.72
C ILE A 81 -25.05 5.38 11.28
N ARG A 82 -25.24 5.50 12.59
CA ARG A 82 -26.57 5.28 13.21
C ARG A 82 -27.61 6.29 12.72
N LYS A 83 -27.20 7.56 12.56
CA LYS A 83 -28.11 8.64 12.15
C LYS A 83 -28.45 8.56 10.66
N SER A 84 -27.48 8.22 9.81
CA SER A 84 -27.70 8.15 8.37
C SER A 84 -28.32 6.84 7.91
N ASP A 85 -28.18 5.76 8.69
CA ASP A 85 -28.63 4.39 8.42
C ASP A 85 -28.42 3.98 6.95
N PRO A 86 -27.13 4.01 6.44
CA PRO A 86 -26.85 3.80 5.05
C PRO A 86 -27.20 2.36 4.63
N SER A 87 -27.45 2.14 3.34
CA SER A 87 -27.70 0.79 2.79
C SER A 87 -26.46 -0.10 2.95
N VAL A 88 -25.25 0.47 2.74
CA VAL A 88 -23.99 -0.24 2.82
C VAL A 88 -22.94 0.61 3.53
N VAL A 89 -22.22 0.00 4.48
CA VAL A 89 -20.98 0.54 5.04
C VAL A 89 -19.79 -0.16 4.39
N ILE A 90 -18.87 0.60 3.82
CA ILE A 90 -17.69 0.10 3.13
C ILE A 90 -16.45 0.52 3.91
N PHE A 91 -15.70 -0.45 4.40
CA PHE A 91 -14.37 -0.25 4.99
C PHE A 91 -13.31 -0.47 3.94
N VAL A 92 -12.37 0.48 3.81
CA VAL A 92 -11.25 0.38 2.86
C VAL A 92 -9.96 0.30 3.65
N ASP A 93 -9.29 -0.86 3.60
CA ASP A 93 -8.04 -1.12 4.35
C ASP A 93 -8.12 -0.67 5.84
N PHE A 94 -7.03 -0.12 6.42
CA PHE A 94 -6.98 0.52 7.74
C PHE A 94 -7.57 -0.31 8.89
N PRO A 95 -7.11 -1.55 9.10
CA PRO A 95 -7.78 -2.54 9.93
C PRO A 95 -7.86 -2.19 11.42
N GLY A 96 -6.89 -1.42 11.93
CA GLY A 96 -6.83 -1.03 13.33
C GLY A 96 -8.05 -0.20 13.79
N PHE A 97 -8.60 0.61 12.92
CA PHE A 97 -9.78 1.44 13.15
C PHE A 97 -11.04 0.75 12.61
N ASN A 98 -11.02 0.31 11.36
CA ASN A 98 -12.17 -0.20 10.64
C ASN A 98 -12.79 -1.43 11.30
N LEU A 99 -12.01 -2.40 11.77
CA LEU A 99 -12.54 -3.58 12.45
C LEU A 99 -13.21 -3.24 13.79
N ARG A 100 -12.71 -2.22 14.51
CA ARG A 100 -13.33 -1.75 15.76
C ARG A 100 -14.64 -1.02 15.51
N ILE A 101 -14.75 -0.25 14.41
CA ILE A 101 -16.02 0.36 14.00
C ILE A 101 -17.00 -0.73 13.60
N ALA A 102 -16.59 -1.70 12.77
CA ALA A 102 -17.41 -2.82 12.34
C ALA A 102 -18.01 -3.58 13.55
N GLU A 103 -17.20 -3.88 14.57
CA GLU A 103 -17.66 -4.53 15.81
C GLU A 103 -18.73 -3.71 16.55
N LYS A 104 -18.54 -2.38 16.61
CA LYS A 104 -19.49 -1.50 17.31
C LYS A 104 -20.80 -1.37 16.55
N ILE A 105 -20.76 -1.14 15.23
CA ILE A 105 -21.97 -0.93 14.43
C ILE A 105 -22.76 -2.21 14.24
N ARG A 106 -22.12 -3.38 14.15
CA ARG A 106 -22.86 -4.66 13.97
C ARG A 106 -23.84 -4.96 15.10
N LYS A 107 -23.70 -4.33 16.26
CA LYS A 107 -24.64 -4.49 17.41
C LYS A 107 -26.02 -3.89 17.13
N PHE A 108 -26.14 -2.90 16.24
CA PHE A 108 -27.40 -2.21 15.97
C PHE A 108 -27.69 -2.08 14.46
N TYR A 109 -26.67 -1.99 13.63
CA TYR A 109 -26.80 -1.77 12.19
C TYR A 109 -27.19 -3.07 11.46
N LYS A 110 -28.25 -3.00 10.65
CA LYS A 110 -28.82 -4.14 9.91
C LYS A 110 -28.47 -4.12 8.43
N GLY A 111 -27.94 -3.00 7.90
CA GLY A 111 -27.47 -2.89 6.55
C GLY A 111 -26.24 -3.76 6.27
N LYS A 112 -25.73 -3.70 5.06
CA LYS A 112 -24.61 -4.52 4.63
C LYS A 112 -23.26 -3.90 5.02
N ILE A 113 -22.34 -4.72 5.47
CA ILE A 113 -20.96 -4.31 5.76
C ILE A 113 -20.03 -4.99 4.78
N VAL A 114 -19.32 -4.19 3.98
CA VAL A 114 -18.32 -4.62 3.02
C VAL A 114 -16.94 -4.23 3.52
N TYR A 115 -15.97 -5.11 3.35
CA TYR A 115 -14.56 -4.79 3.57
C TYR A 115 -13.82 -4.92 2.25
N TYR A 116 -13.34 -3.81 1.70
CA TYR A 116 -12.55 -3.72 0.49
C TYR A 116 -11.07 -3.53 0.84
N ILE A 117 -10.18 -4.28 0.20
CA ILE A 117 -8.76 -4.42 0.54
C ILE A 117 -8.62 -5.03 1.94
N ALA A 118 -8.78 -6.34 2.00
CA ALA A 118 -8.80 -7.11 3.24
C ALA A 118 -7.57 -6.86 4.11
N PRO A 119 -7.71 -6.89 5.45
CA PRO A 119 -6.56 -6.86 6.34
C PRO A 119 -5.61 -8.02 6.08
N GLN A 120 -4.31 -7.78 6.06
CA GLN A 120 -3.28 -8.81 5.87
C GLN A 120 -3.15 -9.74 7.09
N VAL A 121 -4.27 -10.31 7.55
CA VAL A 121 -4.33 -11.19 8.73
C VAL A 121 -3.60 -12.53 8.50
N TRP A 122 -3.33 -12.88 7.25
CA TRP A 122 -2.53 -14.03 6.86
C TRP A 122 -1.05 -13.89 7.24
N ALA A 123 -0.55 -12.66 7.35
CA ALA A 123 0.82 -12.40 7.78
C ALA A 123 0.96 -12.42 9.31
N TRP A 124 -0.10 -12.05 10.02
CA TRP A 124 -0.11 -11.93 11.48
C TRP A 124 -1.55 -11.85 11.98
N HIS A 125 -1.90 -12.50 13.11
CA HIS A 125 -3.24 -12.46 13.71
C HIS A 125 -4.37 -13.16 12.93
N LYS A 126 -4.16 -14.37 12.44
CA LYS A 126 -5.22 -15.22 11.84
C LYS A 126 -6.48 -15.32 12.68
N SER A 127 -6.36 -15.27 14.02
CA SER A 127 -7.50 -15.28 14.96
C SER A 127 -8.53 -14.18 14.71
N ARG A 128 -8.17 -13.08 14.06
CA ARG A 128 -9.10 -11.99 13.71
C ARG A 128 -10.17 -12.42 12.72
N VAL A 129 -9.90 -13.40 11.85
CA VAL A 129 -10.88 -13.90 10.87
C VAL A 129 -12.15 -14.37 11.55
N LYS A 130 -12.03 -15.03 12.72
CA LYS A 130 -13.19 -15.47 13.52
C LYS A 130 -14.15 -14.35 13.88
N ASN A 131 -13.63 -13.16 14.18
CA ASN A 131 -14.44 -11.98 14.47
C ASN A 131 -14.95 -11.32 13.19
N MET A 132 -14.13 -11.24 12.14
CA MET A 132 -14.51 -10.69 10.84
C MET A 132 -15.75 -11.40 10.28
N LYS A 133 -15.80 -12.73 10.36
CA LYS A 133 -16.95 -13.55 9.92
C LYS A 133 -18.29 -13.14 10.54
N LYS A 134 -18.27 -12.59 11.76
CA LYS A 134 -19.49 -12.18 12.47
C LYS A 134 -19.96 -10.77 12.10
N MET A 135 -19.08 -9.98 11.48
CA MET A 135 -19.29 -8.55 11.29
C MET A 135 -19.43 -8.16 9.82
N ILE A 136 -18.74 -8.87 8.93
CA ILE A 136 -18.57 -8.50 7.52
C ILE A 136 -19.45 -9.41 6.67
N ASP A 137 -20.30 -8.80 5.83
CA ASP A 137 -21.20 -9.53 4.91
C ASP A 137 -20.49 -9.87 3.60
N MET A 138 -19.53 -9.04 3.16
CA MET A 138 -18.72 -9.28 1.95
C MET A 138 -17.28 -8.84 2.16
N LEU A 139 -16.34 -9.75 1.90
CA LEU A 139 -14.90 -9.49 1.95
C LEU A 139 -14.32 -9.48 0.54
N LEU A 140 -13.78 -8.34 0.11
CA LEU A 140 -13.15 -8.15 -1.18
C LEU A 140 -11.64 -8.10 -1.01
N VAL A 141 -10.96 -9.06 -1.61
CA VAL A 141 -9.51 -9.26 -1.48
C VAL A 141 -8.79 -8.84 -2.76
N VAL A 142 -7.54 -8.40 -2.60
CA VAL A 142 -6.73 -7.87 -3.71
C VAL A 142 -5.56 -8.77 -4.09
N PHE A 143 -5.34 -9.86 -3.37
CA PHE A 143 -4.38 -10.89 -3.73
C PHE A 143 -5.10 -12.24 -3.96
N PRO A 144 -4.79 -12.97 -5.05
CA PRO A 144 -5.48 -14.22 -5.37
C PRO A 144 -5.38 -15.28 -4.27
N PHE A 145 -4.23 -15.41 -3.60
CA PHE A 145 -4.01 -16.41 -2.54
C PHE A 145 -4.88 -16.16 -1.30
N GLU A 146 -5.34 -14.92 -1.08
CA GLU A 146 -6.21 -14.57 0.04
C GLU A 146 -7.55 -15.31 -0.01
N VAL A 147 -8.04 -15.62 -1.22
CA VAL A 147 -9.28 -16.42 -1.38
C VAL A 147 -9.13 -17.80 -0.74
N ALA A 148 -8.04 -18.49 -1.04
CA ALA A 148 -7.77 -19.81 -0.46
C ALA A 148 -7.52 -19.70 1.05
N PHE A 149 -6.79 -18.68 1.49
CA PHE A 149 -6.53 -18.43 2.90
C PHE A 149 -7.84 -18.21 3.70
N PHE A 150 -8.68 -17.25 3.28
CA PHE A 150 -9.94 -16.96 3.99
C PHE A 150 -10.91 -18.14 3.96
N LYS A 151 -10.97 -18.86 2.84
CA LYS A 151 -11.77 -20.09 2.74
C LYS A 151 -11.28 -21.17 3.72
N GLY A 152 -9.96 -21.34 3.88
CA GLY A 152 -9.37 -22.24 4.89
C GLY A 152 -9.75 -21.87 6.32
N GLU A 153 -9.89 -20.59 6.60
CA GLU A 153 -10.38 -20.06 7.89
C GLU A 153 -11.93 -20.03 7.97
N GLY A 154 -12.63 -20.56 6.94
CA GLY A 154 -14.09 -20.66 6.85
C GLY A 154 -14.78 -19.32 6.64
N MET A 155 -14.16 -18.37 5.96
CA MET A 155 -14.74 -17.09 5.54
C MET A 155 -14.69 -16.96 4.03
N GLU A 156 -15.84 -16.74 3.39
CA GLU A 156 -15.88 -16.49 1.95
C GLU A 156 -15.31 -15.11 1.64
N SER A 157 -14.57 -15.03 0.54
CA SER A 157 -14.01 -13.78 0.02
C SER A 157 -14.00 -13.79 -1.50
N VAL A 158 -13.96 -12.60 -2.10
CA VAL A 158 -13.97 -12.44 -3.55
C VAL A 158 -12.72 -11.70 -3.99
N TYR A 159 -11.93 -12.29 -4.86
CA TYR A 159 -10.83 -11.60 -5.52
C TYR A 159 -11.37 -10.61 -6.54
N VAL A 160 -11.00 -9.35 -6.43
CA VAL A 160 -11.48 -8.27 -7.30
C VAL A 160 -10.40 -7.67 -8.21
N GLY A 161 -9.19 -8.20 -8.15
CA GLY A 161 -8.01 -7.61 -8.79
C GLY A 161 -7.24 -6.71 -7.83
N HIS A 162 -6.03 -6.31 -8.24
CA HIS A 162 -5.20 -5.41 -7.42
C HIS A 162 -5.23 -3.98 -8.00
N PRO A 163 -5.55 -2.94 -7.19
CA PRO A 163 -5.72 -1.56 -7.70
C PRO A 163 -4.49 -0.99 -8.42
N LEU A 164 -3.29 -1.40 -8.03
CA LEU A 164 -2.06 -0.98 -8.70
C LEU A 164 -1.95 -1.44 -10.15
N ILE A 165 -2.59 -2.53 -10.54
CA ILE A 165 -2.54 -3.03 -11.94
C ILE A 165 -3.10 -1.97 -12.88
N THR A 166 -4.31 -1.49 -12.62
CA THR A 166 -4.97 -0.47 -13.45
C THR A 166 -4.15 0.81 -13.48
N ARG A 167 -3.67 1.26 -12.31
CA ARG A 167 -2.89 2.48 -12.18
C ARG A 167 -1.57 2.42 -12.95
N ILE A 168 -0.81 1.34 -12.79
CA ILE A 168 0.50 1.18 -13.44
C ILE A 168 0.32 0.92 -14.94
N ASN A 169 -0.70 0.19 -15.37
CA ASN A 169 -1.00 0.02 -16.79
C ASN A 169 -1.34 1.36 -17.44
N SER A 170 -2.15 2.20 -16.81
CA SER A 170 -2.43 3.57 -17.27
C SER A 170 -1.17 4.44 -17.33
N PHE A 171 -0.28 4.32 -16.33
CA PHE A 171 1.01 5.01 -16.35
C PHE A 171 1.89 4.54 -17.52
N LEU A 172 2.08 3.24 -17.69
CA LEU A 172 2.93 2.65 -18.75
C LEU A 172 2.38 2.88 -20.16
N SER A 173 1.07 3.09 -20.33
CA SER A 173 0.49 3.46 -21.63
C SER A 173 0.89 4.88 -22.07
N ARG A 174 1.17 5.78 -21.12
CA ARG A 174 1.54 7.19 -21.36
C ARG A 174 3.05 7.42 -21.35
N HIS A 175 3.81 6.55 -20.69
CA HIS A 175 5.24 6.76 -20.46
C HIS A 175 6.05 5.55 -20.90
N LYS A 176 7.21 5.84 -21.50
CA LYS A 176 8.21 4.84 -21.90
C LYS A 176 9.53 5.13 -21.20
N ARG A 177 10.31 4.08 -20.95
CA ARG A 177 11.66 4.22 -20.40
C ARG A 177 12.53 5.05 -21.34
N ILE A 178 13.23 5.99 -20.76
CA ILE A 178 14.21 6.84 -21.46
C ILE A 178 15.60 6.30 -21.16
N SER A 179 16.37 5.99 -22.20
CA SER A 179 17.77 5.56 -22.08
C SER A 179 18.62 6.67 -21.47
N SER A 180 19.67 6.29 -20.76
CA SER A 180 20.67 7.19 -20.20
C SER A 180 22.06 6.60 -20.42
N GLU A 181 23.06 7.46 -20.52
CA GLU A 181 24.48 7.05 -20.54
C GLU A 181 24.95 6.64 -19.14
N LYS A 182 24.39 7.25 -18.09
CA LYS A 182 24.67 6.91 -16.69
C LYS A 182 23.72 5.87 -16.15
N ILE A 183 24.20 5.03 -15.26
CA ILE A 183 23.40 4.09 -14.48
C ILE A 183 22.53 4.88 -13.50
N ARG A 184 21.21 4.78 -13.63
CA ARG A 184 20.27 5.44 -12.74
C ARG A 184 19.81 4.51 -11.64
N ILE A 185 19.91 4.96 -10.40
CA ILE A 185 19.51 4.20 -9.23
C ILE A 185 18.51 5.04 -8.42
N SER A 186 17.36 4.46 -8.10
CA SER A 186 16.36 5.10 -7.24
C SER A 186 16.35 4.48 -5.85
N LEU A 187 16.33 5.32 -4.81
CA LEU A 187 16.25 4.92 -3.41
C LEU A 187 14.87 5.28 -2.87
N LEU A 188 14.15 4.28 -2.33
CA LEU A 188 12.83 4.42 -1.70
C LEU A 188 12.91 4.05 -0.22
N PRO A 189 13.27 5.01 0.67
CA PRO A 189 13.56 4.70 2.07
C PRO A 189 12.32 4.44 2.94
N GLY A 190 11.13 4.67 2.40
CA GLY A 190 9.87 4.46 3.11
C GLY A 190 8.95 5.68 3.10
N SER A 191 7.74 5.49 3.62
CA SER A 191 6.69 6.52 3.64
C SER A 191 6.50 7.18 5.01
N ARG A 192 7.06 6.61 6.09
CA ARG A 192 6.93 7.14 7.44
C ARG A 192 8.26 7.69 7.95
N LYS A 193 8.21 8.77 8.71
CA LYS A 193 9.39 9.43 9.28
C LYS A 193 10.37 8.45 9.94
N GLY A 194 9.89 7.58 10.83
CA GLY A 194 10.74 6.60 11.52
C GLY A 194 11.34 5.52 10.61
N GLU A 195 10.68 5.20 9.49
CA GLU A 195 11.24 4.30 8.47
C GLU A 195 12.42 4.98 7.77
N VAL A 196 12.21 6.21 7.30
CA VAL A 196 13.26 7.00 6.63
C VAL A 196 14.46 7.20 7.57
N GLU A 197 14.23 7.59 8.83
CA GLU A 197 15.30 7.78 9.84
C GLU A 197 16.11 6.50 10.08
N SER A 198 15.48 5.32 9.99
CA SER A 198 16.15 4.04 10.25
C SER A 198 16.87 3.46 9.03
N ILE A 199 16.38 3.76 7.83
CA ILE A 199 16.78 3.10 6.58
C ILE A 199 17.69 3.98 5.72
N LEU A 200 17.35 5.26 5.55
CA LEU A 200 18.05 6.16 4.64
C LEU A 200 19.55 6.32 4.92
N PRO A 201 20.03 6.39 6.18
CA PRO A 201 21.48 6.50 6.44
C PRO A 201 22.30 5.38 5.83
N GLU A 202 21.82 4.14 5.87
CA GLU A 202 22.53 3.00 5.30
C GLU A 202 22.40 2.97 3.77
N MET A 203 21.25 3.37 3.23
CA MET A 203 21.09 3.56 1.77
C MET A 203 22.05 4.62 1.22
N ILE A 204 22.27 5.73 1.93
CA ILE A 204 23.21 6.79 1.54
C ILE A 204 24.66 6.25 1.50
N LYS A 205 25.07 5.43 2.48
CA LYS A 205 26.38 4.79 2.46
C LYS A 205 26.55 3.88 1.27
N ALA A 206 25.56 3.02 1.00
CA ALA A 206 25.56 2.14 -0.16
C ALA A 206 25.58 2.95 -1.49
N ALA A 207 24.82 4.04 -1.55
CA ALA A 207 24.77 4.94 -2.69
C ALA A 207 26.15 5.58 -2.99
N LYS A 208 26.86 6.01 -1.95
CA LYS A 208 28.24 6.55 -2.10
C LYS A 208 29.21 5.50 -2.66
N LEU A 209 29.10 4.24 -2.21
CA LEU A 209 29.92 3.15 -2.73
C LEU A 209 29.56 2.82 -4.19
N LEU A 210 28.27 2.82 -4.53
CA LEU A 210 27.80 2.59 -5.91
C LEU A 210 28.24 3.72 -6.83
N ASP A 211 28.11 4.98 -6.44
CA ASP A 211 28.54 6.13 -7.21
C ASP A 211 30.05 6.12 -7.45
N SER A 212 30.82 5.76 -6.42
CA SER A 212 32.29 5.62 -6.54
C SER A 212 32.70 4.51 -7.52
N LYS A 213 31.88 3.43 -7.63
CA LYS A 213 32.18 2.29 -8.51
C LYS A 213 31.73 2.48 -9.96
N TYR A 214 30.56 3.14 -10.16
CA TYR A 214 29.86 3.13 -11.46
C TYR A 214 29.58 4.51 -12.05
N ASP A 215 29.91 5.62 -11.40
CA ASP A 215 29.50 6.99 -11.80
C ASP A 215 27.98 7.06 -12.05
N CYS A 216 27.20 6.86 -10.98
CA CYS A 216 25.75 6.72 -11.06
C CYS A 216 25.01 8.06 -10.97
N GLU A 217 23.82 8.12 -11.56
CA GLU A 217 22.81 9.12 -11.25
C GLU A 217 21.87 8.55 -10.16
N ILE A 218 22.04 8.99 -8.91
CA ILE A 218 21.27 8.48 -7.78
C ILE A 218 20.18 9.44 -7.37
N ARG A 219 18.95 8.94 -7.27
CA ARG A 219 17.73 9.68 -6.91
C ARG A 219 17.14 9.13 -5.63
N ILE A 220 16.78 10.01 -4.71
CA ILE A 220 16.07 9.66 -3.47
C ILE A 220 14.64 10.12 -3.60
N LEU A 221 13.72 9.17 -3.60
CA LEU A 221 12.28 9.44 -3.75
C LEU A 221 11.70 9.79 -2.38
N CYS A 222 11.33 11.07 -2.25
CA CYS A 222 10.77 11.60 -1.02
C CYS A 222 9.28 11.32 -0.93
N THR A 223 8.79 11.02 0.27
CA THR A 223 7.35 10.93 0.50
C THR A 223 6.71 12.32 0.54
N PRO A 224 5.51 12.53 -0.02
CA PRO A 224 4.85 13.84 -0.04
C PRO A 224 4.58 14.45 1.33
N HIS A 225 4.53 13.63 2.39
CA HIS A 225 4.20 14.06 3.75
C HIS A 225 5.39 14.55 4.59
N LEU A 226 6.60 14.46 4.07
CA LEU A 226 7.82 14.91 4.74
C LEU A 226 8.48 15.97 3.88
N ASP A 227 8.76 17.13 4.47
CA ASP A 227 9.40 18.22 3.78
C ASP A 227 10.80 17.86 3.28
N GLU A 228 11.25 18.49 2.22
CA GLU A 228 12.59 18.28 1.66
C GLU A 228 13.69 18.57 2.68
N ASP A 229 13.50 19.56 3.57
CA ASP A 229 14.40 19.89 4.67
C ASP A 229 14.58 18.73 5.65
N PHE A 230 13.57 17.87 5.81
CA PHE A 230 13.71 16.65 6.59
C PHE A 230 14.76 15.71 6.00
N TYR A 231 14.81 15.57 4.67
CA TYR A 231 15.78 14.73 3.99
C TYR A 231 17.17 15.36 3.97
N ARG A 232 17.27 16.68 3.80
CA ARG A 232 18.56 17.41 3.77
C ARG A 232 19.37 17.31 5.06
N ARG A 233 18.77 16.84 6.16
CA ARG A 233 19.47 16.63 7.45
C ARG A 233 20.38 15.39 7.45
N PHE A 234 20.21 14.48 6.49
CA PHE A 234 21.02 13.25 6.44
C PHE A 234 22.39 13.53 5.83
N GLU A 235 23.43 13.11 6.51
CA GLU A 235 24.82 13.34 6.10
C GLU A 235 25.13 12.75 4.73
N GLY A 236 25.60 13.59 3.82
CA GLY A 236 26.02 13.22 2.47
C GLY A 236 24.90 13.05 1.46
N ILE A 237 23.69 13.50 1.80
CA ILE A 237 22.54 13.48 0.91
C ILE A 237 22.69 14.48 -0.24
N ASP A 238 23.43 15.56 -0.02
CA ASP A 238 23.63 16.66 -1.00
C ASP A 238 24.32 16.19 -2.30
N LYS A 239 24.91 15.00 -2.30
CA LYS A 239 25.49 14.39 -3.50
C LYS A 239 24.42 13.80 -4.42
N PHE A 240 23.19 13.64 -3.98
CA PHE A 240 22.13 12.91 -4.65
C PHE A 240 20.94 13.80 -4.96
N GLN A 241 20.20 13.46 -5.99
CA GLN A 241 19.00 14.19 -6.38
C GLN A 241 17.81 13.78 -5.49
N LEU A 242 17.20 14.75 -4.82
CA LEU A 242 15.92 14.54 -4.13
C LEU A 242 14.77 14.71 -5.13
N ILE A 243 13.90 13.72 -5.20
CA ILE A 243 12.66 13.77 -5.98
C ILE A 243 11.52 14.02 -4.98
N HIS A 244 11.19 15.28 -4.78
CA HIS A 244 10.10 15.73 -3.92
C HIS A 244 9.08 16.49 -4.77
N LYS A 245 8.08 15.78 -5.29
CA LYS A 245 7.02 16.34 -6.14
C LYS A 245 5.65 15.88 -5.63
N PRO A 246 5.13 16.50 -4.55
CA PRO A 246 3.90 16.05 -3.90
C PRO A 246 2.67 16.14 -4.80
N ASP A 247 2.67 17.06 -5.78
CA ASP A 247 1.55 17.28 -6.69
C ASP A 247 1.66 16.48 -8.01
N ASP A 248 2.77 15.76 -8.23
CA ASP A 248 3.00 14.92 -9.41
C ASP A 248 2.89 13.44 -9.03
N ALA A 249 1.72 12.87 -9.28
CA ALA A 249 1.43 11.47 -8.95
C ALA A 249 2.30 10.45 -9.72
N ASP A 250 2.87 10.85 -10.85
CA ASP A 250 3.70 10.00 -11.71
C ASP A 250 5.21 10.16 -11.43
N ALA A 251 5.64 11.16 -10.67
CA ALA A 251 7.07 11.47 -10.46
C ALA A 251 7.88 10.28 -9.93
N ASN A 252 7.34 9.56 -8.94
CA ASN A 252 8.00 8.39 -8.39
C ASN A 252 8.02 7.23 -9.40
N TYR A 253 6.94 7.01 -10.14
CA TYR A 253 6.87 5.98 -11.17
C TYR A 253 7.81 6.27 -12.34
N LEU A 254 7.94 7.54 -12.75
CA LEU A 254 8.93 7.94 -13.77
C LEU A 254 10.36 7.67 -13.29
N SER A 255 10.66 7.93 -12.03
CA SER A 255 11.98 7.65 -11.47
C SER A 255 12.25 6.15 -11.43
N ILE A 256 11.30 5.32 -11.01
CA ILE A 256 11.39 3.86 -11.00
C ILE A 256 11.57 3.34 -12.44
N LEU A 257 10.71 3.77 -13.38
CA LEU A 257 10.73 3.33 -14.78
C LEU A 257 12.08 3.60 -15.46
N ASN A 258 12.69 4.75 -15.15
CA ASN A 258 13.94 5.19 -15.75
C ASN A 258 15.18 4.71 -14.99
N SER A 259 15.04 3.89 -13.95
CA SER A 259 16.17 3.33 -13.20
C SER A 259 16.60 1.96 -13.75
N GLU A 260 17.90 1.69 -13.69
CA GLU A 260 18.49 0.36 -13.88
C GLU A 260 18.26 -0.51 -12.65
N LEU A 261 18.24 0.11 -11.47
CA LEU A 261 18.06 -0.54 -10.18
C LEU A 261 17.27 0.34 -9.23
N VAL A 262 16.42 -0.29 -8.41
CA VAL A 262 15.76 0.35 -7.27
C VAL A 262 16.20 -0.32 -5.97
N ILE A 263 16.55 0.48 -4.96
CA ILE A 263 16.74 0.02 -3.58
C ILE A 263 15.53 0.49 -2.80
N THR A 264 14.67 -0.43 -2.39
CA THR A 264 13.38 -0.06 -1.80
C THR A 264 13.15 -0.69 -0.44
N LYS A 265 12.50 0.05 0.45
CA LYS A 265 11.95 -0.48 1.70
C LYS A 265 10.80 -1.44 1.39
N SER A 266 10.70 -2.54 2.16
CA SER A 266 9.56 -3.46 2.05
C SER A 266 8.22 -2.74 2.27
N GLY A 267 7.30 -2.92 1.34
CA GLY A 267 5.96 -2.31 1.33
C GLY A 267 5.36 -2.35 -0.07
N THR A 268 4.34 -1.52 -0.30
CA THR A 268 3.65 -1.40 -1.60
C THR A 268 4.61 -1.06 -2.75
N SER A 269 5.67 -0.29 -2.46
CA SER A 269 6.70 0.07 -3.45
C SER A 269 7.40 -1.14 -4.10
N THR A 270 7.50 -2.27 -3.41
CA THR A 270 8.07 -3.49 -4.00
C THR A 270 7.18 -4.02 -5.13
N LEU A 271 5.86 -3.96 -4.94
CA LEU A 271 4.91 -4.34 -5.98
C LEU A 271 4.90 -3.32 -7.14
N GLU A 272 5.02 -2.03 -6.84
CA GLU A 272 5.14 -0.98 -7.86
C GLU A 272 6.37 -1.19 -8.74
N CYS A 273 7.54 -1.46 -8.16
CA CYS A 273 8.76 -1.75 -8.90
C CYS A 273 8.62 -2.99 -9.80
N ALA A 274 8.05 -4.08 -9.27
CA ALA A 274 7.82 -5.30 -10.03
C ALA A 274 6.82 -5.08 -11.17
N LEU A 275 5.72 -4.37 -10.93
CA LEU A 275 4.72 -4.05 -11.94
C LEU A 275 5.22 -3.08 -13.01
N ILE A 276 6.14 -2.18 -12.70
CA ILE A 276 6.82 -1.33 -13.69
C ILE A 276 7.86 -2.15 -14.47
N GLY A 277 8.41 -3.20 -13.87
CA GLY A 277 9.41 -4.09 -14.48
C GLY A 277 10.86 -3.68 -14.22
N THR A 278 11.09 -2.81 -13.25
CA THR A 278 12.44 -2.36 -12.88
C THR A 278 13.04 -3.30 -11.83
N PRO A 279 14.25 -3.86 -12.06
CA PRO A 279 14.96 -4.68 -11.08
C PRO A 279 15.17 -3.94 -9.76
N PHE A 280 15.05 -4.66 -8.63
CA PHE A 280 15.21 -4.05 -7.32
C PHE A 280 15.67 -5.05 -6.26
N LEU A 281 16.21 -4.50 -5.19
CA LEU A 281 16.44 -5.23 -3.93
C LEU A 281 15.65 -4.57 -2.80
N VAL A 282 15.36 -5.36 -1.77
CA VAL A 282 14.54 -4.94 -0.64
C VAL A 282 15.38 -4.77 0.60
N VAL A 283 15.18 -3.66 1.29
CA VAL A 283 15.79 -3.38 2.59
C VAL A 283 14.71 -3.15 3.64
N TYR A 284 15.00 -3.54 4.87
CA TYR A 284 14.10 -3.27 5.99
C TYR A 284 14.84 -3.19 7.31
N LYS A 285 14.62 -2.09 8.02
CA LYS A 285 15.15 -1.87 9.36
C LYS A 285 14.11 -1.22 10.25
N THR A 286 13.95 -1.73 11.45
CA THR A 286 13.05 -1.19 12.46
C THR A 286 13.68 -1.28 13.84
N GLY A 287 13.12 -0.54 14.81
CA GLY A 287 13.64 -0.56 16.17
C GLY A 287 13.62 -1.98 16.77
N PRO A 288 14.55 -2.29 17.72
CA PRO A 288 14.74 -3.63 18.26
C PRO A 288 13.47 -4.23 18.85
N VAL A 289 12.66 -3.44 19.54
CA VAL A 289 11.40 -3.87 20.16
C VAL A 289 10.37 -4.29 19.08
N ASN A 290 10.21 -3.46 18.04
CA ASN A 290 9.28 -3.75 16.94
C ASN A 290 9.74 -4.97 16.14
N TYR A 291 11.05 -5.14 15.96
CA TYR A 291 11.61 -6.31 15.31
C TYR A 291 11.36 -7.59 16.10
N PHE A 292 11.62 -7.58 17.41
CA PHE A 292 11.38 -8.73 18.28
C PHE A 292 9.91 -9.14 18.29
N ILE A 293 9.00 -8.16 18.37
CA ILE A 293 7.56 -8.39 18.29
C ILE A 293 7.18 -8.96 16.90
N GLY A 294 7.68 -8.34 15.84
CA GLY A 294 7.40 -8.76 14.46
C GLY A 294 7.91 -10.19 14.20
N LYS A 295 9.14 -10.51 14.57
CA LYS A 295 9.74 -11.83 14.37
C LYS A 295 8.94 -12.98 15.03
N ASN A 296 8.30 -12.70 16.18
CA ASN A 296 7.51 -13.69 16.91
C ASN A 296 6.04 -13.77 16.45
N LEU A 297 5.53 -12.76 15.77
CA LEU A 297 4.12 -12.68 15.34
C LEU A 297 3.92 -12.93 13.85
N VAL A 298 4.97 -12.74 13.04
CA VAL A 298 4.89 -12.86 11.57
C VAL A 298 5.15 -14.30 11.18
N GLU A 299 4.17 -14.93 10.54
CA GLU A 299 4.21 -16.32 10.08
C GLU A 299 4.66 -16.48 8.62
N VAL A 300 5.08 -15.38 7.96
CA VAL A 300 5.48 -15.41 6.56
C VAL A 300 6.98 -15.61 6.40
N LYS A 301 7.36 -16.33 5.36
CA LYS A 301 8.75 -16.62 5.01
C LYS A 301 9.50 -15.41 4.44
N TYR A 302 8.78 -14.50 3.80
CA TYR A 302 9.29 -13.31 3.12
C TYR A 302 8.57 -12.06 3.63
N ILE A 303 9.21 -10.89 3.49
CA ILE A 303 8.59 -9.61 3.84
C ILE A 303 8.17 -8.78 2.61
N SER A 304 8.74 -9.08 1.44
CA SER A 304 8.31 -8.48 0.17
C SER A 304 7.06 -9.19 -0.33
N ILE A 305 6.03 -8.42 -0.68
CA ILE A 305 4.81 -8.98 -1.26
C ILE A 305 5.09 -9.72 -2.58
N VAL A 306 6.13 -9.33 -3.32
CA VAL A 306 6.56 -10.02 -4.55
C VAL A 306 7.02 -11.44 -4.25
N ASN A 307 7.89 -11.63 -3.26
CA ASN A 307 8.35 -12.95 -2.86
C ASN A 307 7.23 -13.81 -2.25
N ILE A 308 6.30 -13.18 -1.52
CA ILE A 308 5.12 -13.86 -0.95
C ILE A 308 4.21 -14.37 -2.07
N LEU A 309 3.91 -13.54 -3.07
CA LEU A 309 3.03 -13.90 -4.18
C LEU A 309 3.62 -14.98 -5.07
N LEU A 310 4.94 -14.97 -5.26
CA LEU A 310 5.67 -15.95 -6.06
C LEU A 310 6.08 -17.21 -5.26
N ASP A 311 5.95 -17.17 -3.93
CA ASP A 311 6.43 -18.20 -2.98
C ASP A 311 7.90 -18.59 -3.20
N LYS A 312 8.74 -17.63 -3.58
CA LYS A 312 10.18 -17.81 -3.82
C LYS A 312 10.96 -16.51 -3.64
N PRO A 313 12.29 -16.57 -3.45
CA PRO A 313 13.12 -15.37 -3.29
C PRO A 313 13.44 -14.74 -4.67
N ALA A 314 12.41 -14.23 -5.34
CA ALA A 314 12.56 -13.56 -6.65
C ALA A 314 13.37 -12.26 -6.55
N VAL A 315 13.33 -11.60 -5.39
CA VAL A 315 14.13 -10.43 -5.07
C VAL A 315 14.82 -10.63 -3.73
N LYS A 316 16.06 -10.13 -3.60
CA LYS A 316 16.81 -10.25 -2.36
C LYS A 316 16.27 -9.31 -1.29
N GLU A 317 16.18 -9.80 -0.03
CA GLU A 317 15.73 -9.05 1.13
C GLU A 317 16.86 -8.94 2.17
N TYR A 318 17.27 -7.72 2.52
CA TYR A 318 18.25 -7.44 3.55
C TYR A 318 17.57 -6.83 4.78
N LEU A 319 17.58 -7.57 5.89
CA LEU A 319 16.81 -7.24 7.08
C LEU A 319 17.73 -6.92 8.25
N GLN A 320 17.44 -5.88 9.00
CA GLN A 320 18.10 -5.54 10.27
C GLN A 320 19.64 -5.49 10.16
N GLN A 321 20.34 -6.50 10.72
CA GLN A 321 21.80 -6.57 10.71
C GLN A 321 22.37 -6.84 9.31
N ASP A 322 21.63 -7.54 8.44
CA ASP A 322 22.05 -7.85 7.08
C ASP A 322 21.88 -6.63 6.14
N MET A 323 21.13 -5.60 6.58
CA MET A 323 21.01 -4.34 5.86
C MET A 323 22.26 -3.48 6.10
N THR A 324 23.35 -3.82 5.40
CA THR A 324 24.62 -3.07 5.40
C THR A 324 24.91 -2.50 4.03
N ALA A 325 25.70 -1.43 3.98
CA ALA A 325 26.08 -0.79 2.71
C ALA A 325 26.84 -1.78 1.78
N GLU A 326 27.64 -2.67 2.35
CA GLU A 326 28.41 -3.68 1.63
C GLU A 326 27.51 -4.74 1.01
N ASN A 327 26.52 -5.24 1.73
CA ASN A 327 25.56 -6.22 1.23
C ASN A 327 24.69 -5.62 0.13
N ILE A 328 24.25 -4.37 0.31
CA ILE A 328 23.49 -3.63 -0.70
C ILE A 328 24.34 -3.41 -1.95
N LEU A 329 25.61 -3.01 -1.80
CA LEU A 329 26.54 -2.84 -2.92
C LEU A 329 26.74 -4.15 -3.67
N ALA A 330 26.97 -5.26 -2.98
CA ALA A 330 27.21 -6.57 -3.58
C ALA A 330 26.02 -7.01 -4.45
N GLU A 331 24.80 -6.93 -3.91
CA GLU A 331 23.59 -7.28 -4.65
C GLU A 331 23.32 -6.32 -5.81
N ALA A 332 23.44 -5.01 -5.57
CA ALA A 332 23.28 -3.99 -6.58
C ALA A 332 24.27 -4.18 -7.75
N SER A 333 25.52 -4.52 -7.44
CA SER A 333 26.55 -4.86 -8.44
C SER A 333 26.14 -6.08 -9.26
N GLY A 334 25.63 -7.14 -8.62
CA GLY A 334 25.12 -8.31 -9.33
C GLY A 334 24.00 -7.98 -10.31
N ILE A 335 23.04 -7.13 -9.91
CA ILE A 335 21.94 -6.70 -10.77
C ILE A 335 22.44 -5.85 -11.95
N ILE A 336 23.42 -4.98 -11.72
CA ILE A 336 23.96 -4.06 -12.74
C ILE A 336 24.88 -4.80 -13.75
N GLU A 337 25.76 -5.68 -13.26
CA GLU A 337 26.81 -6.32 -14.06
C GLU A 337 26.31 -7.59 -14.77
N ASP A 338 25.42 -8.37 -14.13
CA ASP A 338 24.87 -9.61 -14.69
C ASP A 338 23.50 -9.38 -15.34
N LYS A 339 23.48 -9.20 -16.65
CA LYS A 339 22.25 -9.04 -17.44
C LYS A 339 21.33 -10.26 -17.33
N ASN A 340 21.86 -11.47 -17.19
CA ASN A 340 21.04 -12.67 -17.05
C ASN A 340 20.30 -12.67 -15.69
N TYR A 341 20.97 -12.18 -14.65
CA TYR A 341 20.36 -12.07 -13.33
C TYR A 341 19.20 -11.05 -13.35
N SER A 342 19.42 -9.87 -13.89
CA SER A 342 18.37 -8.85 -14.00
C SER A 342 17.22 -9.27 -14.91
N GLN A 343 17.49 -9.99 -16.03
CA GLN A 343 16.45 -10.54 -16.91
C GLN A 343 15.60 -11.61 -16.22
N LYS A 344 16.21 -12.55 -15.48
CA LYS A 344 15.47 -13.53 -14.69
C LYS A 344 14.53 -12.86 -13.68
N MET A 345 14.99 -11.81 -13.00
CA MET A 345 14.15 -11.05 -12.10
C MET A 345 12.95 -10.43 -12.84
N GLN A 346 13.16 -9.88 -14.03
CA GLN A 346 12.07 -9.32 -14.85
C GLN A 346 11.10 -10.39 -15.37
N GLU A 347 11.57 -11.61 -15.64
CA GLU A 347 10.69 -12.75 -15.98
C GLU A 347 9.78 -13.11 -14.81
N GLU A 348 10.31 -13.09 -13.58
CA GLU A 348 9.50 -13.28 -12.37
C GLU A 348 8.44 -12.18 -12.20
N PHE A 349 8.75 -10.96 -12.59
CA PHE A 349 7.78 -9.85 -12.56
C PHE A 349 6.66 -10.02 -13.61
N LYS A 350 6.96 -10.62 -14.76
CA LYS A 350 5.93 -10.99 -15.74
C LYS A 350 5.00 -12.07 -15.17
N LEU A 351 5.56 -13.12 -14.57
CA LEU A 351 4.76 -14.15 -13.89
C LEU A 351 3.89 -13.54 -12.78
N LEU A 352 4.44 -12.60 -11.98
CA LEU A 352 3.67 -11.89 -10.98
C LEU A 352 2.47 -11.14 -11.57
N ARG A 353 2.66 -10.48 -12.72
CA ARG A 353 1.55 -9.83 -13.44
C ARG A 353 0.48 -10.81 -13.88
N GLU A 354 0.87 -11.99 -14.35
CA GLU A 354 -0.06 -13.05 -14.74
C GLU A 354 -0.88 -13.55 -13.53
N ILE A 355 -0.22 -13.76 -12.38
CA ILE A 355 -0.88 -14.14 -11.12
C ILE A 355 -1.90 -13.11 -10.67
N LEU A 356 -1.58 -11.81 -10.77
CA LEU A 356 -2.49 -10.72 -10.40
C LEU A 356 -3.56 -10.44 -11.46
N GLY A 357 -3.38 -10.92 -12.69
CA GLY A 357 -4.31 -10.71 -13.80
C GLY A 357 -4.44 -9.24 -14.21
N SER A 358 -5.44 -8.96 -15.04
CA SER A 358 -5.70 -7.62 -15.60
C SER A 358 -7.02 -7.00 -15.12
N THR A 359 -7.68 -7.61 -14.15
CA THR A 359 -9.02 -7.20 -13.67
C THR A 359 -8.95 -5.80 -13.04
N ASN A 360 -9.86 -4.91 -13.43
CA ASN A 360 -10.03 -3.61 -12.78
C ASN A 360 -10.66 -3.80 -11.40
N ALA A 361 -9.87 -3.57 -10.36
CA ALA A 361 -10.27 -3.82 -8.99
C ALA A 361 -11.48 -2.97 -8.56
N SER A 362 -11.49 -1.68 -8.92
CA SER A 362 -12.57 -0.76 -8.52
C SER A 362 -13.88 -1.08 -9.24
N GLU A 363 -13.85 -1.37 -10.53
CA GLU A 363 -15.04 -1.76 -11.30
C GLU A 363 -15.61 -3.09 -10.80
N THR A 364 -14.76 -4.10 -10.61
CA THR A 364 -15.20 -5.41 -10.12
C THR A 364 -15.76 -5.32 -8.70
N ALA A 365 -15.12 -4.54 -7.82
CA ALA A 365 -15.63 -4.29 -6.48
C ALA A 365 -16.97 -3.55 -6.52
N ALA A 366 -17.10 -2.52 -7.36
CA ALA A 366 -18.35 -1.76 -7.54
C ALA A 366 -19.50 -2.66 -7.97
N LEU A 367 -19.30 -3.52 -9.00
CA LEU A 367 -20.31 -4.47 -9.45
C LEU A 367 -20.79 -5.39 -8.31
N LYS A 368 -19.87 -5.94 -7.52
CA LYS A 368 -20.21 -6.81 -6.38
C LYS A 368 -20.97 -6.06 -5.29
N ILE A 369 -20.53 -4.84 -4.97
CA ILE A 369 -21.16 -4.00 -3.94
C ILE A 369 -22.54 -3.55 -4.37
N CYS A 370 -22.70 -3.09 -5.63
CA CYS A 370 -23.98 -2.67 -6.18
C CYS A 370 -24.99 -3.83 -6.23
N ALA A 371 -24.56 -5.02 -6.61
CA ALA A 371 -25.39 -6.23 -6.56
C ALA A 371 -25.85 -6.53 -5.11
N LEU A 372 -24.94 -6.42 -4.13
CA LEU A 372 -25.26 -6.62 -2.71
C LEU A 372 -26.23 -5.55 -2.18
N ALA A 373 -26.11 -4.30 -2.69
CA ALA A 373 -26.98 -3.17 -2.34
C ALA A 373 -28.36 -3.20 -3.00
N GLY A 374 -28.59 -4.13 -3.95
CA GLY A 374 -29.85 -4.24 -4.71
C GLY A 374 -29.99 -3.21 -5.83
N CYS A 375 -28.86 -2.65 -6.33
CA CYS A 375 -28.88 -1.82 -7.54
C CYS A 375 -29.31 -2.67 -8.75
N LYS A 376 -30.02 -2.07 -9.67
CA LYS A 376 -30.26 -2.69 -10.99
C LYS A 376 -28.94 -2.56 -11.78
N LEU A 377 -28.32 -3.69 -12.06
CA LEU A 377 -27.10 -3.78 -12.88
C LEU A 377 -27.44 -3.70 -14.36
#